data_c18a2b7e56152009d0824f9e692cbddc
#
_entry.id   c18a2b7e56152009d0824f9e692cbddc
#
_cell.length_a   1.000
_cell.length_b   1.000
_cell.length_c   1.000
_cell.angle_alpha   90.00
_cell.angle_beta   90.00
_cell.angle_gamma   90.00
#
_symmetry.space_group_name_H-M   'P 1'
#
loop_
_entity.id
_entity.type
_entity.pdbx_description
1 polymer ?
#
loop_
_entity_poly.entity_id
_entity_poly.type
_entity_poly.pdbx_seq_one_letter_code
_entity_poly.pdbx_strand_id
1 'polypeptide(L)'
;MKLPFYPDTQPPVKLPEPSPPLQQCPYLPDEGLQGAVNVALYLGQPLLLTGEPGTGKTQLAYHLAAKLGLGEPLKFETKSVSAARDLFYIYDALGRFHAAQATVGANLCVRPITPQNVRPITPQNVRPITPQNVRPTTIPQKRTVDYITYNALGTAIVLTKPKAEVAPYLPTDFVHSGPKRSVVLIDEIDKAPRDFPNDILNEVAAMYFRIPELDNIIIEADRHYQPILVMTSNSEKHLPDAFLRRCVYYHIPFPDEKRLEKIIDAHLENIMSSPSQQFAEALRFFFTLRDPSKGLRKKPSTAELLNWLNALHGLKESAQSLKESNIAPTLSLLAKTEADQKTVQRLFREFQI
;
A
#
# COMPACT_ATOMS: atom_id res chain seq x y z
N MET A 1 26.99 21.59 -13.08
CA MET A 1 25.93 21.42 -14.10
C MET A 1 24.61 21.95 -13.56
N LYS A 2 23.91 22.82 -14.28
CA LYS A 2 22.55 23.19 -13.89
C LYS A 2 21.62 22.08 -14.37
N LEU A 3 20.79 21.54 -13.49
CA LEU A 3 19.74 20.60 -13.88
C LEU A 3 18.82 21.32 -14.89
N PRO A 4 18.62 20.80 -16.11
CA PRO A 4 18.07 21.59 -17.21
C PRO A 4 16.54 21.74 -17.17
N PHE A 5 15.85 21.17 -16.15
CA PHE A 5 14.40 21.03 -16.18
C PHE A 5 13.62 22.21 -15.55
N TYR A 6 14.29 23.05 -14.76
CA TYR A 6 13.65 24.21 -14.13
C TYR A 6 14.60 25.43 -14.17
N PRO A 7 14.81 26.03 -15.35
CA PRO A 7 15.61 27.24 -15.49
C PRO A 7 14.72 28.49 -15.40
N ASP A 8 15.21 29.55 -14.76
CA ASP A 8 14.47 30.80 -14.57
C ASP A 8 14.13 31.55 -15.86
N THR A 9 14.74 31.21 -17.01
CA THR A 9 14.72 32.07 -18.21
C THR A 9 14.56 31.31 -19.54
N GLN A 10 14.10 30.07 -19.59
CA GLN A 10 13.97 29.31 -20.84
C GLN A 10 12.52 28.86 -21.12
N PRO A 11 12.15 28.61 -22.40
CA PRO A 11 10.84 28.08 -22.74
C PRO A 11 10.61 26.68 -22.13
N PRO A 12 9.35 26.21 -22.07
CA PRO A 12 9.03 24.93 -21.45
C PRO A 12 9.88 23.79 -22.01
N VAL A 13 10.59 23.08 -21.13
CA VAL A 13 11.43 21.94 -21.50
C VAL A 13 10.59 20.67 -21.40
N LYS A 14 10.67 19.77 -22.41
CA LYS A 14 10.05 18.46 -22.35
C LYS A 14 10.73 17.65 -21.23
N LEU A 15 9.95 17.28 -20.23
CA LEU A 15 10.44 16.45 -19.13
C LEU A 15 10.77 15.03 -19.64
N PRO A 16 11.85 14.41 -19.15
CA PRO A 16 12.11 12.99 -19.42
C PRO A 16 11.07 12.13 -18.70
N GLU A 17 10.92 10.89 -19.16
CA GLU A 17 10.13 9.92 -18.41
C GLU A 17 10.77 9.69 -17.03
N PRO A 18 9.97 9.62 -15.97
CA PRO A 18 10.49 9.32 -14.64
C PRO A 18 11.13 7.92 -14.65
N SER A 19 12.19 7.76 -13.87
CA SER A 19 12.79 6.45 -13.66
C SER A 19 11.77 5.43 -13.14
N PRO A 20 11.82 4.15 -13.58
CA PRO A 20 10.89 3.13 -13.11
C PRO A 20 10.95 2.99 -11.58
N PRO A 21 9.82 2.71 -10.93
CA PRO A 21 9.81 2.56 -9.49
C PRO A 21 10.67 1.37 -9.04
N LEU A 22 11.37 1.52 -7.91
CA LEU A 22 12.24 0.49 -7.31
C LEU A 22 11.54 -0.86 -7.04
N GLN A 23 10.20 -0.90 -7.07
CA GLN A 23 9.40 -2.11 -6.89
C GLN A 23 9.60 -3.18 -7.97
N GLN A 24 10.10 -2.80 -9.14
CA GLN A 24 10.36 -3.72 -10.25
C GLN A 24 11.77 -4.34 -10.23
N CYS A 25 12.56 -4.00 -9.22
CA CYS A 25 13.95 -4.43 -9.13
C CYS A 25 14.10 -5.77 -8.38
N PRO A 26 15.16 -6.56 -8.65
CA PRO A 26 15.40 -7.82 -7.95
C PRO A 26 15.56 -7.60 -6.45
N TYR A 27 14.81 -8.38 -5.64
CA TYR A 27 14.93 -8.37 -4.20
C TYR A 27 15.92 -9.45 -3.73
N LEU A 28 16.88 -9.08 -2.89
CA LEU A 28 17.92 -9.97 -2.37
C LEU A 28 17.70 -10.22 -0.87
N PRO A 29 16.96 -11.26 -0.47
CA PRO A 29 16.81 -11.60 0.95
C PRO A 29 18.12 -12.18 1.50
N ASP A 30 18.43 -11.89 2.80
CA ASP A 30 19.50 -12.60 3.50
C ASP A 30 19.05 -13.99 3.94
N GLU A 31 20.04 -14.82 4.38
CA GLU A 31 19.77 -16.18 4.84
C GLU A 31 18.82 -16.22 6.05
N GLY A 32 18.96 -15.26 6.98
CA GLY A 32 18.11 -15.17 8.15
C GLY A 32 16.66 -14.83 7.78
N LEU A 33 16.48 -13.88 6.85
CA LEU A 33 15.16 -13.53 6.32
C LEU A 33 14.54 -14.70 5.56
N GLN A 34 15.33 -15.40 4.73
CA GLN A 34 14.85 -16.63 4.05
C GLN A 34 14.41 -17.68 5.05
N GLY A 35 15.18 -17.88 6.11
CA GLY A 35 14.83 -18.79 7.20
C GLY A 35 13.51 -18.39 7.88
N ALA A 36 13.34 -17.11 8.23
CA ALA A 36 12.13 -16.61 8.86
C ALA A 36 10.88 -16.77 7.93
N VAL A 37 11.03 -16.47 6.64
CA VAL A 37 9.97 -16.69 5.63
C VAL A 37 9.58 -18.17 5.60
N ASN A 38 10.55 -19.09 5.51
CA ASN A 38 10.28 -20.52 5.45
C ASN A 38 9.56 -21.03 6.71
N VAL A 39 9.95 -20.53 7.89
CA VAL A 39 9.29 -20.86 9.16
C VAL A 39 7.85 -20.33 9.16
N ALA A 40 7.64 -19.09 8.74
CA ALA A 40 6.29 -18.49 8.66
C ALA A 40 5.37 -19.28 7.72
N LEU A 41 5.88 -19.67 6.56
CA LEU A 41 5.15 -20.49 5.57
C LEU A 41 4.83 -21.88 6.12
N TYR A 42 5.78 -22.53 6.79
CA TYR A 42 5.61 -23.87 7.36
C TYR A 42 4.59 -23.89 8.48
N LEU A 43 4.64 -22.90 9.38
CA LEU A 43 3.73 -22.79 10.53
C LEU A 43 2.38 -22.16 10.16
N GLY A 44 2.25 -21.54 9.00
CA GLY A 44 1.07 -20.74 8.63
C GLY A 44 0.87 -19.52 9.52
N GLN A 45 1.95 -19.00 10.11
CA GLN A 45 1.93 -17.83 10.99
C GLN A 45 2.25 -16.54 10.25
N PRO A 46 1.70 -15.39 10.69
CA PRO A 46 2.05 -14.10 10.14
C PRO A 46 3.55 -13.80 10.29
N LEU A 47 4.17 -13.24 9.26
CA LEU A 47 5.54 -12.75 9.30
C LEU A 47 5.55 -11.25 9.60
N LEU A 48 6.12 -10.86 10.74
CA LEU A 48 6.30 -9.47 11.12
C LEU A 48 7.74 -9.02 10.83
N LEU A 49 7.87 -8.03 9.96
CA LEU A 49 9.13 -7.43 9.57
C LEU A 49 9.32 -6.07 10.23
N THR A 50 10.43 -5.90 10.91
CA THR A 50 10.87 -4.60 11.43
C THR A 50 12.19 -4.18 10.81
N GLY A 51 12.59 -2.93 11.00
CA GLY A 51 13.84 -2.39 10.47
C GLY A 51 13.71 -0.93 10.09
N GLU A 52 14.82 -0.31 9.74
CA GLU A 52 14.85 1.09 9.31
C GLU A 52 13.98 1.31 8.06
N PRO A 53 13.43 2.52 7.86
CA PRO A 53 12.76 2.87 6.59
C PRO A 53 13.69 2.61 5.40
N GLY A 54 13.13 2.10 4.29
CA GLY A 54 13.90 1.83 3.06
C GLY A 54 14.77 0.56 3.08
N THR A 55 14.64 -0.34 4.07
CA THR A 55 15.33 -1.63 4.12
C THR A 55 14.65 -2.73 3.30
N GLY A 56 13.59 -2.41 2.56
CA GLY A 56 12.92 -3.36 1.67
C GLY A 56 11.85 -4.23 2.31
N LYS A 57 11.32 -3.87 3.50
CA LYS A 57 10.25 -4.63 4.19
C LYS A 57 9.03 -4.89 3.31
N THR A 58 8.48 -3.84 2.72
CA THR A 58 7.33 -3.91 1.82
C THR A 58 7.63 -4.71 0.55
N GLN A 59 8.85 -4.60 0.04
CA GLN A 59 9.33 -5.30 -1.17
C GLN A 59 9.31 -6.83 -1.00
N LEU A 60 9.54 -7.35 0.22
CA LEU A 60 9.51 -8.78 0.47
C LEU A 60 8.17 -9.40 0.09
N ALA A 61 7.04 -8.74 0.37
CA ALA A 61 5.71 -9.26 0.03
C ALA A 61 5.54 -9.43 -1.49
N TYR A 62 6.00 -8.46 -2.27
CA TYR A 62 5.97 -8.55 -3.74
C TYR A 62 6.90 -9.64 -4.27
N HIS A 63 8.12 -9.71 -3.72
CA HIS A 63 9.07 -10.75 -4.08
C HIS A 63 8.53 -12.16 -3.77
N LEU A 64 7.93 -12.34 -2.59
CA LEU A 64 7.35 -13.60 -2.16
C LEU A 64 6.17 -14.01 -3.06
N ALA A 65 5.28 -13.08 -3.37
CA ALA A 65 4.15 -13.30 -4.26
C ALA A 65 4.61 -13.73 -5.67
N ALA A 66 5.61 -13.04 -6.22
CA ALA A 66 6.20 -13.38 -7.51
C ALA A 66 6.90 -14.75 -7.49
N LYS A 67 7.72 -15.04 -6.46
CA LYS A 67 8.41 -16.33 -6.29
C LYS A 67 7.47 -17.51 -6.19
N LEU A 68 6.32 -17.33 -5.55
CA LEU A 68 5.31 -18.38 -5.37
C LEU A 68 4.27 -18.43 -6.51
N GLY A 69 4.37 -17.53 -7.50
CA GLY A 69 3.41 -17.47 -8.61
C GLY A 69 1.98 -17.10 -8.18
N LEU A 70 1.83 -16.30 -7.10
CA LEU A 70 0.53 -15.94 -6.51
C LEU A 70 -0.06 -14.62 -7.03
N GLY A 71 0.58 -14.00 -8.02
CA GLY A 71 0.21 -12.69 -8.55
C GLY A 71 0.68 -11.55 -7.66
N GLU A 72 0.01 -10.39 -7.72
CA GLU A 72 0.35 -9.27 -6.86
C GLU A 72 -0.20 -9.46 -5.44
N PRO A 73 0.53 -9.01 -4.40
CA PRO A 73 0.03 -9.08 -3.04
C PRO A 73 -1.16 -8.14 -2.84
N LEU A 74 -2.13 -8.58 -2.04
CA LEU A 74 -3.23 -7.74 -1.59
C LEU A 74 -2.73 -6.82 -0.48
N LYS A 75 -2.66 -5.51 -0.75
CA LYS A 75 -2.06 -4.54 0.16
C LYS A 75 -3.11 -3.83 1.00
N PHE A 76 -2.87 -3.75 2.30
CA PHE A 76 -3.57 -2.90 3.24
C PHE A 76 -2.60 -1.88 3.84
N GLU A 77 -2.81 -0.60 3.54
CA GLU A 77 -2.04 0.50 4.13
C GLU A 77 -2.70 0.94 5.43
N THR A 78 -2.01 0.75 6.54
CA THR A 78 -2.51 1.11 7.84
C THR A 78 -2.47 2.63 8.05
N LYS A 79 -3.59 3.18 8.55
CA LYS A 79 -3.73 4.61 8.85
C LYS A 79 -4.02 4.80 10.34
N SER A 80 -3.77 5.99 10.84
CA SER A 80 -4.06 6.35 12.25
C SER A 80 -5.53 6.27 12.65
N VAL A 81 -6.44 6.15 11.68
CA VAL A 81 -7.89 6.01 11.87
C VAL A 81 -8.41 4.63 11.47
N SER A 82 -7.52 3.69 11.08
CA SER A 82 -7.93 2.34 10.69
C SER A 82 -8.57 1.60 11.84
N ALA A 83 -9.74 1.02 11.61
CA ALA A 83 -10.38 0.08 12.53
C ALA A 83 -10.02 -1.36 12.16
N ALA A 84 -10.08 -2.29 13.11
CA ALA A 84 -9.82 -3.71 12.89
C ALA A 84 -10.65 -4.30 11.73
N ARG A 85 -11.92 -3.91 11.65
CA ARG A 85 -12.83 -4.31 10.57
C ARG A 85 -12.32 -3.92 9.18
N ASP A 86 -11.67 -2.76 9.06
CA ASP A 86 -11.23 -2.22 7.77
C ASP A 86 -10.17 -3.11 7.10
N LEU A 87 -9.50 -3.99 7.84
CA LEU A 87 -8.61 -4.99 7.29
C LEU A 87 -9.36 -6.00 6.41
N PHE A 88 -10.62 -6.27 6.73
CA PHE A 88 -11.45 -7.27 6.07
C PHE A 88 -12.41 -6.68 5.06
N TYR A 89 -13.15 -5.65 5.44
CA TYR A 89 -14.12 -5.00 4.54
C TYR A 89 -14.53 -3.61 5.04
N ILE A 90 -15.11 -2.84 4.13
CA ILE A 90 -15.78 -1.57 4.40
C ILE A 90 -17.24 -1.73 4.03
N TYR A 91 -18.14 -1.18 4.87
CA TYR A 91 -19.56 -1.16 4.63
C TYR A 91 -20.05 0.27 4.36
N ASP A 92 -20.65 0.50 3.18
CA ASP A 92 -21.24 1.79 2.81
C ASP A 92 -22.65 1.96 3.38
N ALA A 93 -22.72 2.27 4.68
CA ALA A 93 -23.98 2.52 5.39
C ALA A 93 -24.73 3.74 4.83
N LEU A 94 -24.00 4.79 4.39
CA LEU A 94 -24.59 5.99 3.82
C LEU A 94 -25.24 5.70 2.48
N GLY A 95 -24.55 5.01 1.58
CA GLY A 95 -25.08 4.60 0.29
C GLY A 95 -26.36 3.76 0.43
N ARG A 96 -26.36 2.82 1.40
CA ARG A 96 -27.56 2.03 1.71
C ARG A 96 -28.70 2.89 2.22
N PHE A 97 -28.43 3.83 3.13
CA PHE A 97 -29.44 4.74 3.67
C PHE A 97 -30.05 5.63 2.57
N HIS A 98 -29.24 6.22 1.70
CA HIS A 98 -29.73 7.02 0.57
C HIS A 98 -30.57 6.21 -0.41
N ALA A 99 -30.17 4.98 -0.71
CA ALA A 99 -30.94 4.09 -1.57
C ALA A 99 -32.32 3.74 -0.96
N ALA A 100 -32.36 3.50 0.35
CA ALA A 100 -33.62 3.25 1.08
C ALA A 100 -34.54 4.48 1.03
N GLN A 101 -34.02 5.69 1.22
CA GLN A 101 -34.80 6.93 1.15
C GLN A 101 -35.32 7.19 -0.27
N ALA A 102 -34.52 6.97 -1.30
CA ALA A 102 -34.95 7.12 -2.70
C ALA A 102 -36.11 6.20 -3.03
N THR A 103 -36.13 4.99 -2.49
CA THR A 103 -37.23 4.02 -2.67
C THR A 103 -38.52 4.48 -1.96
N VAL A 104 -38.41 5.08 -0.78
CA VAL A 104 -39.55 5.63 -0.04
C VAL A 104 -40.11 6.89 -0.73
N GLY A 105 -39.22 7.76 -1.22
CA GLY A 105 -39.60 8.98 -1.96
C GLY A 105 -40.31 8.71 -3.28
N ALA A 106 -39.93 7.64 -3.98
CA ALA A 106 -40.56 7.23 -5.24
C ALA A 106 -42.01 6.71 -5.02
N ASN A 107 -42.31 6.16 -3.84
CA ASN A 107 -43.64 5.71 -3.47
C ASN A 107 -44.53 6.85 -2.92
N LEU A 108 -43.98 8.04 -2.62
CA LEU A 108 -44.64 9.20 -2.09
C LEU A 108 -44.74 10.37 -3.07
N CYS A 109 -44.68 10.13 -4.40
CA CYS A 109 -45.07 11.13 -5.37
C CYS A 109 -46.59 11.36 -5.36
N VAL A 110 -47.14 11.77 -4.21
CA VAL A 110 -48.36 12.55 -4.18
C VAL A 110 -47.98 13.95 -4.61
N ARG A 111 -48.38 14.32 -5.85
CA ARG A 111 -48.23 15.71 -6.32
C ARG A 111 -48.89 16.64 -5.29
N PRO A 112 -48.19 17.67 -4.79
CA PRO A 112 -48.88 18.67 -3.99
C PRO A 112 -49.96 19.32 -4.87
N ILE A 113 -51.20 19.19 -4.48
CA ILE A 113 -52.32 19.92 -5.09
C ILE A 113 -52.15 21.37 -4.63
N THR A 114 -51.55 22.19 -5.44
CA THR A 114 -51.55 23.65 -5.23
C THR A 114 -52.97 24.17 -5.41
N PRO A 115 -53.55 24.94 -4.43
CA PRO A 115 -54.92 25.43 -4.50
C PRO A 115 -55.06 26.70 -5.37
N GLN A 116 -54.50 26.75 -6.53
CA GLN A 116 -54.71 27.88 -7.42
C GLN A 116 -55.14 27.36 -8.82
N ASN A 117 -56.41 27.68 -9.16
CA ASN A 117 -57.15 27.41 -10.38
C ASN A 117 -58.15 26.23 -10.34
N VAL A 118 -59.10 26.29 -9.41
CA VAL A 118 -60.36 25.54 -9.57
C VAL A 118 -61.28 26.36 -10.46
N ARG A 119 -61.37 26.04 -11.74
CA ARG A 119 -62.52 26.42 -12.57
C ARG A 119 -63.65 25.44 -12.29
N PRO A 120 -64.91 25.87 -12.17
CA PRO A 120 -66.03 24.95 -11.97
C PRO A 120 -66.19 24.05 -13.20
N ILE A 121 -66.11 22.73 -12.96
CA ILE A 121 -66.29 21.70 -13.98
C ILE A 121 -67.80 21.38 -14.05
N THR A 122 -68.43 21.66 -15.19
CA THR A 122 -69.79 21.19 -15.47
C THR A 122 -69.81 19.68 -15.70
N PRO A 123 -70.85 18.94 -15.27
CA PRO A 123 -70.83 17.46 -15.18
C PRO A 123 -70.91 16.65 -16.47
N GLN A 124 -70.61 17.20 -17.62
CA GLN A 124 -70.93 16.52 -18.89
C GLN A 124 -69.77 15.92 -19.67
N ASN A 125 -68.55 15.87 -19.21
CA ASN A 125 -67.46 15.27 -19.94
C ASN A 125 -66.40 14.56 -19.06
N VAL A 126 -66.83 13.71 -18.13
CA VAL A 126 -65.87 12.80 -17.43
C VAL A 126 -65.78 11.49 -18.20
N ARG A 127 -64.82 11.35 -19.08
CA ARG A 127 -64.39 10.02 -19.56
C ARG A 127 -63.69 9.30 -18.42
N PRO A 128 -64.03 8.01 -18.15
CA PRO A 128 -63.31 7.23 -17.12
C PRO A 128 -61.82 7.12 -17.60
N ILE A 129 -60.92 7.62 -16.78
CA ILE A 129 -59.48 7.35 -16.93
C ILE A 129 -59.24 5.90 -16.48
N THR A 130 -59.22 4.99 -17.45
CA THR A 130 -58.70 3.63 -17.18
C THR A 130 -57.24 3.78 -16.73
N PRO A 131 -56.82 3.10 -15.64
CA PRO A 131 -55.41 3.09 -15.24
C PRO A 131 -54.62 2.33 -16.30
N GLN A 132 -54.12 3.06 -17.32
CA GLN A 132 -53.18 2.46 -18.27
C GLN A 132 -51.82 2.33 -17.52
N ASN A 133 -51.49 1.07 -17.21
CA ASN A 133 -50.14 0.53 -17.11
C ASN A 133 -49.03 1.53 -16.73
N VAL A 134 -49.03 2.02 -15.51
CA VAL A 134 -47.77 2.44 -14.88
C VAL A 134 -47.07 1.13 -14.53
N ARG A 135 -46.23 0.64 -15.43
CA ARG A 135 -45.25 -0.38 -15.08
C ARG A 135 -44.42 0.22 -13.93
N PRO A 136 -44.42 -0.37 -12.76
CA PRO A 136 -43.48 0.06 -11.71
C PRO A 136 -42.09 -0.12 -12.31
N THR A 137 -41.39 0.99 -12.54
CA THR A 137 -39.95 0.96 -12.82
C THR A 137 -39.33 0.49 -11.50
N THR A 138 -39.26 -0.83 -11.31
CA THR A 138 -38.54 -1.44 -10.21
C THR A 138 -37.08 -1.09 -10.43
N ILE A 139 -36.62 -0.02 -9.79
CA ILE A 139 -35.18 0.22 -9.61
C ILE A 139 -34.68 -1.05 -8.91
N PRO A 140 -33.74 -1.81 -9.50
CA PRO A 140 -33.26 -3.02 -8.88
C PRO A 140 -32.70 -2.66 -7.52
N GLN A 141 -33.34 -3.13 -6.45
CA GLN A 141 -32.93 -2.86 -5.09
C GLN A 141 -31.63 -3.59 -4.88
N LYS A 142 -30.53 -2.83 -4.68
CA LYS A 142 -29.22 -3.39 -4.34
C LYS A 142 -29.33 -4.25 -3.09
N ARG A 143 -28.76 -5.44 -3.12
CA ARG A 143 -28.68 -6.33 -1.93
C ARG A 143 -27.79 -5.69 -0.87
N THR A 144 -27.95 -6.06 0.40
CA THR A 144 -27.07 -5.57 1.48
C THR A 144 -25.59 -5.82 1.18
N VAL A 145 -25.27 -6.97 0.59
CA VAL A 145 -23.91 -7.34 0.21
C VAL A 145 -23.29 -6.41 -0.85
N ASP A 146 -24.11 -5.76 -1.69
CA ASP A 146 -23.60 -4.85 -2.73
C ASP A 146 -23.15 -3.48 -2.16
N TYR A 147 -23.30 -3.27 -0.85
CA TYR A 147 -22.71 -2.15 -0.09
C TYR A 147 -21.46 -2.55 0.69
N ILE A 148 -20.97 -3.78 0.52
CA ILE A 148 -19.74 -4.29 1.12
C ILE A 148 -18.62 -4.23 0.09
N THR A 149 -17.48 -3.67 0.47
CA THR A 149 -16.24 -3.74 -0.30
C THR A 149 -15.23 -4.53 0.50
N TYR A 150 -14.82 -5.69 0.01
CA TYR A 150 -13.78 -6.49 0.66
C TYR A 150 -12.41 -5.83 0.51
N ASN A 151 -11.69 -5.69 1.62
CA ASN A 151 -10.32 -5.22 1.67
C ASN A 151 -9.33 -6.39 1.62
N ALA A 152 -8.05 -6.13 1.80
CA ALA A 152 -6.96 -7.06 1.52
C ALA A 152 -7.14 -8.44 2.16
N LEU A 153 -7.31 -8.52 3.49
CA LEU A 153 -7.43 -9.81 4.17
C LEU A 153 -8.80 -10.46 3.95
N GLY A 154 -9.87 -9.68 3.94
CA GLY A 154 -11.22 -10.19 3.61
C GLY A 154 -11.27 -10.79 2.20
N THR A 155 -10.71 -10.09 1.21
CA THR A 155 -10.57 -10.61 -0.16
C THR A 155 -9.77 -11.90 -0.17
N ALA A 156 -8.62 -11.94 0.52
CA ALA A 156 -7.78 -13.14 0.58
C ALA A 156 -8.54 -14.34 1.17
N ILE A 157 -9.26 -14.15 2.28
CA ILE A 157 -10.04 -15.20 2.94
C ILE A 157 -11.19 -15.69 2.03
N VAL A 158 -11.95 -14.78 1.43
CA VAL A 158 -13.04 -15.12 0.50
C VAL A 158 -12.52 -15.93 -0.70
N LEU A 159 -11.35 -15.56 -1.24
CA LEU A 159 -10.73 -16.24 -2.36
C LEU A 159 -10.16 -17.63 -2.01
N THR A 160 -10.16 -18.06 -0.74
CA THR A 160 -9.79 -19.44 -0.37
C THR A 160 -10.92 -20.42 -0.63
N LYS A 161 -12.16 -19.96 -0.70
CA LYS A 161 -13.37 -20.79 -0.82
C LYS A 161 -13.80 -20.99 -2.27
N PRO A 162 -14.49 -22.11 -2.57
CA PRO A 162 -15.20 -22.24 -3.83
C PRO A 162 -16.24 -21.13 -4.02
N LYS A 163 -16.36 -20.59 -5.22
CA LYS A 163 -17.32 -19.51 -5.52
C LYS A 163 -18.75 -19.86 -5.09
N ALA A 164 -19.17 -21.11 -5.23
CA ALA A 164 -20.50 -21.57 -4.87
C ALA A 164 -20.82 -21.37 -3.35
N GLU A 165 -19.83 -21.54 -2.48
CA GLU A 165 -20.00 -21.40 -1.03
C GLU A 165 -20.14 -19.93 -0.62
N VAL A 166 -19.42 -19.04 -1.26
CA VAL A 166 -19.36 -17.61 -0.90
C VAL A 166 -20.25 -16.71 -1.75
N ALA A 167 -20.83 -17.25 -2.84
CA ALA A 167 -21.66 -16.47 -3.77
C ALA A 167 -22.77 -15.61 -3.10
N PRO A 168 -23.47 -16.05 -2.04
CA PRO A 168 -24.46 -15.23 -1.34
C PRO A 168 -23.86 -13.97 -0.68
N TYR A 169 -22.57 -14.01 -0.37
CA TYR A 169 -21.82 -12.97 0.35
C TYR A 169 -20.95 -12.13 -0.56
N LEU A 170 -20.97 -12.37 -1.89
CA LEU A 170 -20.20 -11.61 -2.85
C LEU A 170 -21.00 -10.44 -3.42
N PRO A 171 -20.45 -9.20 -3.41
CA PRO A 171 -20.98 -8.09 -4.20
C PRO A 171 -21.06 -8.47 -5.69
N THR A 172 -21.97 -7.84 -6.41
CA THR A 172 -22.22 -8.14 -7.83
C THR A 172 -20.97 -7.92 -8.71
N ASP A 173 -20.13 -6.97 -8.36
CA ASP A 173 -18.90 -6.59 -9.05
C ASP A 173 -17.65 -7.34 -8.58
N PHE A 174 -17.78 -8.21 -7.57
CA PHE A 174 -16.65 -8.96 -7.04
C PHE A 174 -16.18 -10.05 -8.02
N VAL A 175 -14.92 -9.96 -8.44
CA VAL A 175 -14.31 -10.96 -9.34
C VAL A 175 -13.74 -12.13 -8.53
N HIS A 176 -14.36 -13.29 -8.67
CA HIS A 176 -13.91 -14.53 -8.05
C HIS A 176 -13.40 -15.53 -9.10
N SER A 177 -12.10 -15.71 -9.16
CA SER A 177 -11.40 -16.54 -10.16
C SER A 177 -11.23 -18.02 -9.77
N GLY A 178 -11.86 -18.46 -8.68
CA GLY A 178 -11.69 -19.79 -8.09
C GLY A 178 -10.84 -19.76 -6.82
N PRO A 179 -10.78 -20.90 -6.06
CA PRO A 179 -9.98 -20.99 -4.85
C PRO A 179 -8.51 -20.77 -5.14
N LYS A 180 -7.90 -19.87 -4.39
CA LYS A 180 -6.46 -19.56 -4.49
C LYS A 180 -5.87 -19.03 -3.20
N ARG A 181 -4.59 -19.29 -3.01
CA ARG A 181 -3.78 -18.63 -1.98
C ARG A 181 -3.37 -17.24 -2.44
N SER A 182 -3.27 -16.31 -1.52
CA SER A 182 -2.81 -14.95 -1.79
C SER A 182 -1.78 -14.52 -0.75
N VAL A 183 -0.87 -13.62 -1.13
CA VAL A 183 -0.04 -12.89 -0.18
C VAL A 183 -0.79 -11.62 0.23
N VAL A 184 -0.90 -11.38 1.53
CA VAL A 184 -1.49 -10.17 2.10
C VAL A 184 -0.40 -9.38 2.78
N LEU A 185 -0.26 -8.12 2.40
CA LEU A 185 0.67 -7.17 2.99
C LEU A 185 -0.11 -6.16 3.86
N ILE A 186 0.15 -6.19 5.18
CA ILE A 186 -0.28 -5.14 6.10
C ILE A 186 0.90 -4.21 6.32
N ASP A 187 0.87 -3.05 5.64
CA ASP A 187 1.99 -2.12 5.64
C ASP A 187 1.89 -1.12 6.79
N GLU A 188 3.01 -0.92 7.51
CA GLU A 188 3.17 0.05 8.60
C GLU A 188 2.15 -0.13 9.74
N ILE A 189 2.03 -1.35 10.27
CA ILE A 189 1.05 -1.69 11.33
C ILE A 189 1.19 -0.82 12.59
N ASP A 190 2.37 -0.28 12.85
CA ASP A 190 2.66 0.63 13.96
C ASP A 190 2.03 2.03 13.79
N LYS A 191 1.56 2.39 12.60
CA LYS A 191 0.77 3.62 12.39
C LYS A 191 -0.66 3.52 12.90
N ALA A 192 -1.19 2.31 13.03
CA ALA A 192 -2.55 2.06 13.53
C ALA A 192 -2.79 2.64 14.93
N PRO A 193 -4.06 2.78 15.34
CA PRO A 193 -4.41 2.95 16.74
C PRO A 193 -3.81 1.85 17.61
N ARG A 194 -3.52 2.17 18.87
CA ARG A 194 -2.80 1.25 19.79
C ARG A 194 -3.49 -0.11 19.97
N ASP A 195 -4.82 -0.10 19.91
CA ASP A 195 -5.63 -1.30 20.16
C ASP A 195 -5.78 -2.17 18.89
N PHE A 196 -5.57 -1.60 17.71
CA PHE A 196 -5.74 -2.29 16.42
C PHE A 196 -5.03 -3.66 16.33
N PRO A 197 -3.74 -3.81 16.72
CA PRO A 197 -3.09 -5.12 16.65
C PRO A 197 -3.75 -6.16 17.56
N ASN A 198 -4.26 -5.75 18.75
CA ASN A 198 -4.96 -6.65 19.64
C ASN A 198 -6.34 -7.03 19.11
N ASP A 199 -7.04 -6.09 18.49
CA ASP A 199 -8.39 -6.29 17.96
C ASP A 199 -8.43 -7.27 16.79
N ILE A 200 -7.35 -7.39 16.02
CA ILE A 200 -7.27 -8.35 14.88
C ILE A 200 -6.66 -9.70 15.26
N LEU A 201 -6.24 -9.87 16.52
CA LEU A 201 -5.45 -11.03 16.95
C LEU A 201 -6.10 -12.37 16.67
N ASN A 202 -7.37 -12.50 17.01
CA ASN A 202 -8.10 -13.77 16.88
C ASN A 202 -8.42 -14.06 15.42
N GLU A 203 -8.86 -13.03 14.70
CA GLU A 203 -9.22 -13.10 13.30
C GLU A 203 -7.99 -13.47 12.44
N VAL A 204 -6.85 -12.86 12.72
CA VAL A 204 -5.60 -13.16 12.02
C VAL A 204 -5.06 -14.55 12.38
N ALA A 205 -5.16 -14.96 13.65
CA ALA A 205 -4.66 -16.25 14.07
C ALA A 205 -5.49 -17.43 13.52
N ALA A 206 -6.81 -17.27 13.44
CA ALA A 206 -7.73 -18.30 12.96
C ALA A 206 -8.18 -18.07 11.49
N MET A 207 -7.69 -16.99 10.86
CA MET A 207 -8.00 -16.62 9.48
C MET A 207 -9.49 -16.61 9.17
N TYR A 208 -10.26 -15.87 9.96
CA TYR A 208 -11.69 -15.66 9.77
C TYR A 208 -12.06 -14.19 9.98
N PHE A 209 -13.25 -13.83 9.56
CA PHE A 209 -13.88 -12.57 9.94
C PHE A 209 -15.40 -12.69 9.96
N ARG A 210 -16.04 -11.75 10.65
CA ARG A 210 -17.50 -11.69 10.82
C ARG A 210 -18.04 -10.48 10.07
N ILE A 211 -19.23 -10.63 9.47
CA ILE A 211 -19.96 -9.55 8.81
C ILE A 211 -21.30 -9.36 9.50
N PRO A 212 -21.39 -8.43 10.50
CA PRO A 212 -22.64 -8.15 11.22
C PRO A 212 -23.80 -7.74 10.30
N GLU A 213 -23.51 -7.01 9.23
CA GLU A 213 -24.47 -6.51 8.26
C GLU A 213 -25.12 -7.61 7.40
N LEU A 214 -24.57 -8.82 7.43
CA LEU A 214 -25.08 -10.04 6.79
C LEU A 214 -25.42 -11.11 7.84
N ASP A 215 -26.26 -10.75 8.81
CA ASP A 215 -26.74 -11.66 9.86
C ASP A 215 -25.61 -12.33 10.68
N ASN A 216 -24.54 -11.59 10.91
CA ASN A 216 -23.35 -12.05 11.64
C ASN A 216 -22.66 -13.28 11.00
N ILE A 217 -22.73 -13.43 9.68
CA ILE A 217 -22.02 -14.51 9.00
C ILE A 217 -20.53 -14.49 9.31
N ILE A 218 -19.95 -15.66 9.50
CA ILE A 218 -18.52 -15.86 9.66
C ILE A 218 -17.98 -16.54 8.40
N ILE A 219 -16.93 -15.97 7.84
CA ILE A 219 -16.19 -16.53 6.71
C ILE A 219 -14.80 -16.91 7.21
N GLU A 220 -14.47 -18.21 7.15
CA GLU A 220 -13.16 -18.76 7.50
C GLU A 220 -12.39 -19.14 6.26
N ALA A 221 -11.07 -18.96 6.29
CA ALA A 221 -10.20 -19.39 5.20
C ALA A 221 -10.13 -20.94 5.12
N ASP A 222 -10.09 -21.45 3.92
CA ASP A 222 -9.71 -22.85 3.71
C ASP A 222 -8.20 -23.01 4.00
N ARG A 223 -7.86 -24.00 4.84
CA ARG A 223 -6.46 -24.27 5.24
C ARG A 223 -5.55 -24.59 4.05
N HIS A 224 -6.10 -25.19 3.00
CA HIS A 224 -5.35 -25.54 1.79
C HIS A 224 -4.85 -24.28 1.06
N TYR A 225 -5.65 -23.22 1.10
CA TYR A 225 -5.39 -21.93 0.45
C TYR A 225 -5.13 -20.79 1.44
N GLN A 226 -4.78 -21.14 2.71
CA GLN A 226 -4.57 -20.14 3.76
C GLN A 226 -3.67 -18.99 3.28
N PRO A 227 -4.11 -17.72 3.46
CA PRO A 227 -3.33 -16.56 3.05
C PRO A 227 -1.97 -16.49 3.74
N ILE A 228 -0.97 -15.98 3.04
CA ILE A 228 0.36 -15.69 3.58
C ILE A 228 0.35 -14.24 4.03
N LEU A 229 0.52 -14.00 5.33
CA LEU A 229 0.47 -12.67 5.90
C LEU A 229 1.88 -12.12 6.12
N VAL A 230 2.17 -10.99 5.51
CA VAL A 230 3.40 -10.21 5.73
C VAL A 230 2.99 -8.86 6.33
N MET A 231 3.53 -8.54 7.49
CA MET A 231 3.29 -7.29 8.18
C MET A 231 4.59 -6.51 8.30
N THR A 232 4.55 -5.20 8.13
CA THR A 232 5.72 -4.33 8.28
C THR A 232 5.53 -3.33 9.40
N SER A 233 6.61 -2.99 10.08
CA SER A 233 6.67 -1.94 11.10
C SER A 233 8.00 -1.18 11.00
N ASN A 234 7.95 0.13 11.17
CA ASN A 234 9.13 0.98 11.32
C ASN A 234 9.57 1.12 12.79
N SER A 235 8.89 0.40 13.71
CA SER A 235 9.14 0.47 15.16
C SER A 235 8.90 1.85 15.77
N GLU A 236 8.02 2.66 15.14
CA GLU A 236 7.63 3.97 15.67
C GLU A 236 6.83 3.85 16.97
N LYS A 237 6.04 2.77 17.09
CA LYS A 237 5.28 2.42 18.29
C LYS A 237 5.53 0.97 18.68
N HIS A 238 5.51 0.70 19.98
CA HIS A 238 5.61 -0.66 20.50
C HIS A 238 4.34 -1.45 20.20
N LEU A 239 4.51 -2.61 19.57
CA LEU A 239 3.42 -3.56 19.35
C LEU A 239 3.20 -4.39 20.64
N PRO A 240 1.95 -4.80 20.95
CA PRO A 240 1.66 -5.59 22.15
C PRO A 240 2.37 -6.96 22.14
N ASP A 241 2.86 -7.41 23.30
CA ASP A 241 3.53 -8.70 23.44
C ASP A 241 2.66 -9.87 23.00
N ALA A 242 1.35 -9.81 23.29
CA ALA A 242 0.38 -10.82 22.86
C ALA A 242 0.33 -10.97 21.34
N PHE A 243 0.47 -9.86 20.61
CA PHE A 243 0.54 -9.83 19.15
C PHE A 243 1.86 -10.41 18.64
N LEU A 244 2.99 -9.97 19.23
CA LEU A 244 4.33 -10.43 18.84
C LEU A 244 4.48 -11.94 18.96
N ARG A 245 3.91 -12.54 20.02
CA ARG A 245 3.98 -14.00 20.27
C ARG A 245 3.23 -14.86 19.23
N ARG A 246 2.37 -14.26 18.42
CA ARG A 246 1.62 -14.94 17.36
C ARG A 246 2.23 -14.77 15.97
N CYS A 247 3.35 -14.07 15.90
CA CYS A 247 4.05 -13.77 14.65
C CYS A 247 5.42 -14.43 14.62
N VAL A 248 5.87 -14.81 13.45
CA VAL A 248 7.29 -14.99 13.17
C VAL A 248 7.90 -13.62 13.01
N TYR A 249 8.80 -13.24 13.90
CA TYR A 249 9.43 -11.93 13.93
C TYR A 249 10.79 -11.95 13.25
N TYR A 250 11.04 -10.98 12.37
CA TYR A 250 12.36 -10.76 11.82
C TYR A 250 12.70 -9.27 11.74
N HIS A 251 13.84 -8.91 12.28
CA HIS A 251 14.40 -7.57 12.14
C HIS A 251 15.35 -7.55 10.94
N ILE A 252 15.01 -6.77 9.91
CA ILE A 252 15.88 -6.56 8.74
C ILE A 252 16.97 -5.57 9.14
N PRO A 253 18.22 -6.01 9.32
CA PRO A 253 19.31 -5.10 9.63
C PRO A 253 19.61 -4.20 8.44
N PHE A 254 20.18 -3.03 8.70
CA PHE A 254 20.72 -2.23 7.61
C PHE A 254 21.85 -3.00 6.93
N PRO A 255 21.87 -3.08 5.58
CA PRO A 255 22.87 -3.87 4.88
C PRO A 255 24.29 -3.34 5.13
N ASP A 256 25.24 -4.24 5.32
CA ASP A 256 26.67 -3.94 5.32
C ASP A 256 27.14 -3.50 3.91
N GLU A 257 28.39 -3.03 3.81
CA GLU A 257 28.94 -2.52 2.58
C GLU A 257 28.90 -3.55 1.44
N LYS A 258 29.30 -4.78 1.69
CA LYS A 258 29.32 -5.87 0.71
C LYS A 258 27.93 -6.24 0.20
N ARG A 259 26.95 -6.23 1.10
CA ARG A 259 25.56 -6.50 0.76
C ARG A 259 24.94 -5.33 0.01
N LEU A 260 25.27 -4.11 0.42
CA LEU A 260 24.80 -2.90 -0.24
C LEU A 260 25.31 -2.83 -1.69
N GLU A 261 26.59 -3.18 -1.94
CA GLU A 261 27.14 -3.31 -3.29
C GLU A 261 26.31 -4.29 -4.14
N LYS A 262 26.03 -5.50 -3.64
CA LYS A 262 25.20 -6.48 -4.35
C LYS A 262 23.78 -5.97 -4.64
N ILE A 263 23.18 -5.22 -3.70
CA ILE A 263 21.88 -4.61 -3.90
C ILE A 263 21.97 -3.56 -5.00
N ILE A 264 22.98 -2.73 -5.00
CA ILE A 264 23.20 -1.69 -6.00
C ILE A 264 23.42 -2.32 -7.38
N ASP A 265 24.28 -3.32 -7.48
CA ASP A 265 24.54 -4.05 -8.73
C ASP A 265 23.24 -4.62 -9.31
N ALA A 266 22.44 -5.29 -8.48
CA ALA A 266 21.16 -5.86 -8.91
C ALA A 266 20.13 -4.81 -9.38
N HIS A 267 20.19 -3.59 -8.83
CA HIS A 267 19.25 -2.51 -9.16
C HIS A 267 19.73 -1.64 -10.32
N LEU A 268 21.03 -1.57 -10.53
CA LEU A 268 21.69 -0.66 -11.45
C LEU A 268 22.48 -1.40 -12.55
N GLU A 269 22.18 -2.69 -12.82
CA GLU A 269 22.88 -3.55 -13.81
C GLU A 269 23.12 -2.89 -15.18
N ASN A 270 22.28 -1.94 -15.57
CA ASN A 270 22.43 -1.18 -16.82
C ASN A 270 23.08 0.20 -16.65
N ILE A 271 23.37 0.60 -15.41
CA ILE A 271 23.80 1.96 -15.09
C ILE A 271 25.29 2.02 -14.79
N MET A 272 25.87 0.93 -14.24
CA MET A 272 27.27 0.89 -13.81
C MET A 272 27.95 -0.40 -14.25
N SER A 273 28.42 -0.44 -15.49
CA SER A 273 29.16 -1.57 -16.07
C SER A 273 30.61 -1.74 -15.56
N SER A 274 31.02 -0.97 -14.55
CA SER A 274 32.33 -1.09 -13.87
C SER A 274 32.30 -0.33 -12.55
N PRO A 275 33.00 -0.79 -11.48
CA PRO A 275 33.20 -0.01 -10.28
C PRO A 275 34.02 1.24 -10.60
N SER A 276 33.34 2.34 -10.93
CA SER A 276 34.03 3.61 -11.14
C SER A 276 34.52 4.15 -9.79
N GLN A 277 35.63 4.91 -9.81
CA GLN A 277 36.10 5.60 -8.60
C GLN A 277 35.00 6.46 -7.97
N GLN A 278 34.18 7.11 -8.79
CA GLN A 278 33.02 7.88 -8.36
C GLN A 278 32.02 7.07 -7.53
N PHE A 279 31.77 5.84 -7.91
CA PHE A 279 30.89 4.93 -7.18
C PHE A 279 31.45 4.57 -5.79
N ALA A 280 32.72 4.18 -5.73
CA ALA A 280 33.37 3.87 -4.46
C ALA A 280 33.40 5.08 -3.51
N GLU A 281 33.64 6.27 -4.04
CA GLU A 281 33.58 7.53 -3.29
C GLU A 281 32.16 7.85 -2.81
N ALA A 282 31.14 7.63 -3.65
CA ALA A 282 29.74 7.80 -3.27
C ALA A 282 29.33 6.88 -2.11
N LEU A 283 29.74 5.61 -2.14
CA LEU A 283 29.51 4.68 -1.04
C LEU A 283 30.20 5.11 0.24
N ARG A 284 31.48 5.50 0.17
CA ARG A 284 32.22 6.00 1.34
C ARG A 284 31.55 7.23 1.93
N PHE A 285 31.14 8.16 1.09
CA PHE A 285 30.42 9.34 1.56
C PHE A 285 29.08 8.99 2.21
N PHE A 286 28.32 8.08 1.61
CA PHE A 286 27.06 7.60 2.18
C PHE A 286 27.26 6.96 3.56
N PHE A 287 28.26 6.08 3.74
CA PHE A 287 28.57 5.51 5.06
C PHE A 287 29.05 6.57 6.05
N THR A 288 29.79 7.59 5.62
CA THR A 288 30.15 8.72 6.45
C THR A 288 28.90 9.45 6.98
N LEU A 289 27.88 9.64 6.16
CA LEU A 289 26.61 10.24 6.59
C LEU A 289 25.85 9.39 7.61
N ARG A 290 26.03 8.07 7.57
CA ARG A 290 25.37 7.14 8.49
C ARG A 290 26.13 6.95 9.82
N ASP A 291 27.35 7.47 9.94
CA ASP A 291 28.11 7.43 11.17
C ASP A 291 27.39 8.27 12.25
N PRO A 292 27.06 7.68 13.43
CA PRO A 292 26.40 8.39 14.52
C PRO A 292 27.16 9.63 14.99
N SER A 293 28.50 9.66 14.86
CA SER A 293 29.35 10.80 15.25
C SER A 293 29.12 12.05 14.39
N LYS A 294 28.55 11.91 13.21
CA LYS A 294 28.30 13.03 12.27
C LYS A 294 27.00 13.79 12.56
N GLY A 295 26.17 13.30 13.47
CA GLY A 295 25.04 14.03 14.05
C GLY A 295 23.84 14.24 13.13
N LEU A 296 23.65 13.44 12.07
CA LEU A 296 22.43 13.48 11.26
C LEU A 296 21.25 12.97 12.10
N ARG A 297 20.14 13.71 12.07
CA ARG A 297 18.89 13.33 12.73
C ARG A 297 18.21 12.16 12.02
N LYS A 298 18.23 12.19 10.69
CA LYS A 298 17.70 11.10 9.85
C LYS A 298 18.82 10.59 8.96
N LYS A 299 19.27 9.37 9.25
CA LYS A 299 20.27 8.70 8.42
C LYS A 299 19.67 8.34 7.07
N PRO A 300 20.38 8.55 5.95
CA PRO A 300 19.88 8.18 4.64
C PRO A 300 19.72 6.66 4.53
N SER A 301 18.62 6.23 3.88
CA SER A 301 18.23 4.84 3.67
C SER A 301 18.82 4.26 2.39
N THR A 302 18.72 2.93 2.20
CA THR A 302 19.11 2.25 0.96
C THR A 302 18.35 2.78 -0.26
N ALA A 303 17.05 3.05 -0.12
CA ALA A 303 16.24 3.60 -1.21
C ALA A 303 16.72 5.01 -1.63
N GLU A 304 17.13 5.83 -0.66
CA GLU A 304 17.68 7.17 -0.93
C GLU A 304 19.04 7.09 -1.60
N LEU A 305 19.88 6.13 -1.22
CA LEU A 305 21.14 5.87 -1.90
C LEU A 305 20.92 5.45 -3.36
N LEU A 306 20.03 4.49 -3.62
CA LEU A 306 19.72 4.05 -4.98
C LEU A 306 19.21 5.19 -5.86
N ASN A 307 18.30 6.03 -5.32
CA ASN A 307 17.81 7.21 -6.02
C ASN A 307 18.93 8.22 -6.27
N TRP A 308 19.84 8.40 -5.32
CA TRP A 308 20.96 9.31 -5.47
C TRP A 308 21.95 8.83 -6.53
N LEU A 309 22.32 7.54 -6.53
CA LEU A 309 23.19 6.95 -7.55
C LEU A 309 22.56 7.02 -8.96
N ASN A 310 21.25 6.79 -9.05
CA ASN A 310 20.53 6.94 -10.31
C ASN A 310 20.55 8.41 -10.81
N ALA A 311 20.37 9.38 -9.90
CA ALA A 311 20.47 10.79 -10.24
C ALA A 311 21.88 11.19 -10.69
N LEU A 312 22.92 10.68 -10.03
CA LEU A 312 24.32 10.90 -10.42
C LEU A 312 24.59 10.37 -11.83
N HIS A 313 24.11 9.17 -12.13
CA HIS A 313 24.22 8.58 -13.47
C HIS A 313 23.47 9.41 -14.54
N GLY A 314 22.23 9.84 -14.24
CA GLY A 314 21.41 10.63 -15.16
C GLY A 314 22.01 12.00 -15.50
N LEU A 315 22.81 12.56 -14.61
CA LEU A 315 23.49 13.84 -14.84
C LEU A 315 24.63 13.73 -15.87
N LYS A 316 25.02 12.51 -16.28
CA LYS A 316 26.10 12.26 -17.28
C LYS A 316 27.33 13.12 -17.06
N GLU A 317 27.69 13.40 -15.82
CA GLU A 317 28.90 14.13 -15.55
C GLU A 317 30.11 13.25 -15.94
N SER A 318 30.94 13.79 -16.79
CA SER A 318 32.21 13.18 -17.24
C SER A 318 33.26 13.19 -16.12
N ALA A 319 32.92 13.57 -14.92
CA ALA A 319 33.83 13.59 -13.78
C ALA A 319 34.20 12.15 -13.37
N GLN A 320 35.49 11.86 -13.35
CA GLN A 320 36.03 10.56 -12.94
C GLN A 320 35.92 10.37 -11.41
N SER A 321 35.76 11.43 -10.66
CA SER A 321 35.68 11.44 -9.20
C SER A 321 34.49 12.26 -8.69
N LEU A 322 33.88 11.80 -7.60
CA LEU A 322 32.84 12.54 -6.88
C LEU A 322 33.36 13.88 -6.35
N LYS A 323 34.67 13.93 -6.04
CA LYS A 323 35.33 15.14 -5.51
C LYS A 323 35.36 16.28 -6.52
N GLU A 324 35.42 15.99 -7.81
CA GLU A 324 35.50 16.95 -8.90
C GLU A 324 34.14 17.38 -9.45
N SER A 325 33.07 16.68 -9.06
CA SER A 325 31.73 16.86 -9.63
C SER A 325 30.89 17.88 -8.85
N ASN A 326 30.13 18.70 -9.57
CA ASN A 326 29.17 19.63 -8.98
C ASN A 326 27.83 18.93 -8.68
N ILE A 327 27.83 18.03 -7.71
CA ILE A 327 26.67 17.23 -7.33
C ILE A 327 25.84 17.84 -6.19
N ALA A 328 26.18 19.05 -5.74
CA ALA A 328 25.49 19.71 -4.64
C ALA A 328 23.93 19.69 -4.74
N PRO A 329 23.33 19.85 -5.94
CA PRO A 329 21.88 19.76 -6.08
C PRO A 329 21.30 18.38 -5.75
N THR A 330 22.06 17.30 -5.92
CA THR A 330 21.59 15.92 -5.68
C THR A 330 21.65 15.51 -4.21
N LEU A 331 22.43 16.22 -3.39
CA LEU A 331 22.58 15.95 -1.95
C LEU A 331 21.25 16.08 -1.18
N SER A 332 20.27 16.79 -1.74
CA SER A 332 18.91 16.87 -1.19
C SER A 332 18.20 15.51 -1.13
N LEU A 333 18.63 14.53 -1.94
CA LEU A 333 18.11 13.17 -1.87
C LEU A 333 18.54 12.45 -0.59
N LEU A 334 19.71 12.79 -0.04
CA LEU A 334 20.30 12.17 1.15
C LEU A 334 19.92 12.84 2.47
N ALA A 335 19.27 14.02 2.41
CA ALA A 335 18.91 14.80 3.60
C ALA A 335 17.42 15.16 3.61
N LYS A 336 16.71 14.82 4.70
CA LYS A 336 15.26 15.01 4.82
C LYS A 336 14.84 16.13 5.76
N THR A 337 15.78 16.82 6.36
CA THR A 337 15.54 17.99 7.21
C THR A 337 16.49 19.12 6.84
N GLU A 338 16.10 20.36 7.10
CA GLU A 338 16.97 21.53 6.87
C GLU A 338 18.31 21.41 7.61
N ALA A 339 18.27 20.95 8.87
CA ALA A 339 19.47 20.74 9.67
C ALA A 339 20.40 19.69 9.05
N ASP A 340 19.84 18.57 8.56
CA ASP A 340 20.61 17.52 7.90
C ASP A 340 21.17 17.99 6.56
N GLN A 341 20.42 18.80 5.79
CA GLN A 341 20.93 19.37 4.54
C GLN A 341 22.19 20.23 4.76
N LYS A 342 22.18 21.10 5.77
CA LYS A 342 23.35 21.89 6.14
C LYS A 342 24.54 21.00 6.55
N THR A 343 24.26 19.96 7.32
CA THR A 343 25.28 18.99 7.75
C THR A 343 25.85 18.21 6.56
N VAL A 344 25.01 17.69 5.69
CA VAL A 344 25.42 16.93 4.49
C VAL A 344 26.28 17.82 3.57
N GLN A 345 25.87 19.07 3.33
CA GLN A 345 26.66 20.01 2.52
C GLN A 345 28.03 20.32 3.13
N ARG A 346 28.11 20.49 4.46
CA ARG A 346 29.38 20.67 5.15
C ARG A 346 30.29 19.45 5.02
N LEU A 347 29.76 18.27 5.32
CA LEU A 347 30.49 17.00 5.23
C LEU A 347 30.95 16.72 3.80
N PHE A 348 30.15 17.10 2.80
CA PHE A 348 30.56 16.92 1.40
C PHE A 348 31.72 17.83 1.02
N ARG A 349 31.75 19.08 1.49
CA ARG A 349 32.90 19.98 1.29
C ARG A 349 34.16 19.42 1.98
N GLU A 350 34.04 18.88 3.18
CA GLU A 350 35.15 18.25 3.90
C GLU A 350 35.64 16.98 3.15
N PHE A 351 34.74 16.24 2.50
CA PHE A 351 35.04 15.04 1.71
C PHE A 351 35.77 15.38 0.38
N GLN A 352 35.54 16.57 -0.18
CA GLN A 352 36.20 17.01 -1.41
C GLN A 352 37.67 17.41 -1.21
N ILE A 353 38.08 17.75 0.01
CA ILE A 353 39.46 18.06 0.38
C ILE A 353 40.28 16.77 0.56
#